data_1aec30daca42fb6997872cf46e069836
#
_entry.id   1aec30daca42fb6997872cf46e069836
#
_cell.length_a   1.000
_cell.length_b   1.000
_cell.length_c   1.000
_cell.angle_alpha   90.00
_cell.angle_beta   90.00
_cell.angle_gamma   90.00
#
_symmetry.space_group_name_H-M   'P 1'
#
loop_
_entity.id
_entity.type
_entity.pdbx_description
1 polymer ?
#
loop_
_entity_poly.entity_id
_entity_poly.type
_entity_poly.pdbx_seq_one_letter_code
_entity_poly.pdbx_strand_id
1 'polypeptide(L)'
;MSAPKKSVFLISTGLILLILALFLFFNTPNRRFEKLCDSVFIKELSADGLSLHYTLDNPGAYGITDATPTLSSYDKTKSLGDYQALLATLEELKTINPNSLNATNRRTYEILVNFMEKEAEAYSYLYYDEPLSPTSGMQNQLPVLLAEYAIGDKEDIDNYLCLLQSVPAYFDGLSSFEKEKAAEELFMSKDACRKTIQQCNEIITEETLTRGDHFLQTSFSERLTPLVDSGEITAAEFDAYCLANTELLTQSVLPAYKSLAHNLTTLCGSGTNNNGLCYYPQGKEYYEILIERQTGSSKTPEELMSEIKTSFMADYDSFTELACSMQLDSSIAVFSISEPDKMLGDLESRIFADFPDYPRSSAEDMPTYEIKKVSDSMEDYLSPAFYLTPPIDNVSENVIYINYGHSPENMDLYTTLAHEGYPGHLYQSVYSTLALKEQNAHPIRHLMHFGGYVEGYATYAELYSYNYAKDFGDENYCELARLNRRLHLALYSMLDISIHYYGTTYEEAHHILCTFGIEDEQTTREIYDYIVNSPGNYLQYYVGYLEIMECRELARVKWKENYSDLNFHTFFLEFGPADFETIKDAIREYEAPRVPQELSLSAKATFPSRFLQYGWCPNDAHQVQGIPPHRRWT
;
A
#
# COMPACT_ATOMS: atom_id res chain seq x y z
N MET A 1 48.51 5.69 61.89
CA MET A 1 47.26 5.15 61.32
C MET A 1 46.49 6.26 60.56
N SER A 2 46.73 6.43 59.23
CA SER A 2 46.00 7.41 58.42
C SER A 2 45.96 7.03 56.92
N ALA A 3 45.73 5.76 56.62
CA ALA A 3 45.64 5.31 55.22
C ALA A 3 44.24 4.86 54.66
N PRO A 4 43.15 4.72 55.44
CA PRO A 4 41.91 4.24 54.84
C PRO A 4 41.05 5.32 54.18
N LYS A 5 41.18 6.60 54.53
CA LYS A 5 40.30 7.68 54.01
C LYS A 5 40.58 8.06 52.54
N LYS A 6 41.83 7.95 52.06
CA LYS A 6 42.17 8.28 50.66
C LYS A 6 41.70 7.19 49.70
N SER A 7 41.73 5.89 50.10
CA SER A 7 41.26 4.77 49.27
C SER A 7 39.72 4.80 49.11
N VAL A 8 38.99 5.10 50.17
CA VAL A 8 37.52 5.20 50.11
C VAL A 8 37.08 6.39 49.21
N PHE A 9 37.79 7.52 49.31
CA PHE A 9 37.51 8.71 48.47
C PHE A 9 37.81 8.40 46.98
N LEU A 10 38.89 7.72 46.65
CA LEU A 10 39.20 7.31 45.26
C LEU A 10 38.20 6.30 44.69
N ILE A 11 37.74 5.33 45.49
CA ILE A 11 36.73 4.35 45.09
C ILE A 11 35.39 5.04 44.89
N SER A 12 34.96 5.96 45.76
CA SER A 12 33.71 6.71 45.62
C SER A 12 33.73 7.65 44.41
N THR A 13 34.86 8.31 44.14
CA THR A 13 35.03 9.17 42.96
C THR A 13 35.01 8.34 41.68
N GLY A 14 35.65 7.17 41.64
CA GLY A 14 35.61 6.23 40.52
C GLY A 14 34.21 5.68 40.26
N LEU A 15 33.45 5.38 41.31
CA LEU A 15 32.08 4.92 41.19
C LEU A 15 31.14 6.05 40.66
N ILE A 16 31.30 7.27 41.14
CA ILE A 16 30.55 8.44 40.66
C ILE A 16 30.86 8.71 39.18
N LEU A 17 32.14 8.66 38.78
CA LEU A 17 32.55 8.82 37.38
C LEU A 17 32.01 7.69 36.51
N LEU A 18 31.98 6.47 37.00
CA LEU A 18 31.38 5.33 36.30
C LEU A 18 29.88 5.50 36.16
N ILE A 19 29.19 5.89 37.23
CA ILE A 19 27.73 6.18 37.17
C ILE A 19 27.43 7.33 36.21
N LEU A 20 28.24 8.39 36.24
CA LEU A 20 28.10 9.52 35.33
C LEU A 20 28.37 9.12 33.87
N ALA A 21 29.43 8.31 33.65
CA ALA A 21 29.73 7.77 32.32
C ALA A 21 28.63 6.85 31.81
N LEU A 22 28.09 5.98 32.66
CA LEU A 22 26.92 5.15 32.34
C LEU A 22 25.68 6.01 32.06
N PHE A 23 25.42 7.02 32.89
CA PHE A 23 24.31 7.95 32.69
C PHE A 23 24.44 8.69 31.35
N LEU A 24 25.62 9.23 31.02
CA LEU A 24 25.89 9.89 29.75
C LEU A 24 25.80 8.90 28.57
N PHE A 25 26.27 7.67 28.75
CA PHE A 25 26.18 6.62 27.74
C PHE A 25 24.72 6.20 27.46
N PHE A 26 23.88 6.09 28.50
CA PHE A 26 22.47 5.73 28.37
C PHE A 26 21.55 6.89 27.98
N ASN A 27 21.99 8.14 28.08
CA ASN A 27 21.22 9.35 27.72
C ASN A 27 21.77 10.07 26.49
N THR A 28 22.41 9.38 25.55
CA THR A 28 22.76 10.00 24.28
C THR A 28 21.49 10.34 23.49
N PRO A 29 21.47 11.40 22.65
CA PRO A 29 20.33 11.77 21.82
C PRO A 29 19.82 10.60 20.98
N ASN A 30 20.72 9.81 20.36
CA ASN A 30 20.32 8.63 19.57
C ASN A 30 19.55 7.60 20.42
N ARG A 31 20.08 7.22 21.59
CA ARG A 31 19.39 6.25 22.46
C ARG A 31 18.06 6.76 23.01
N ARG A 32 17.97 8.06 23.26
CA ARG A 32 16.71 8.66 23.68
C ARG A 32 15.68 8.59 22.56
N PHE A 33 16.09 8.89 21.33
CA PHE A 33 15.27 8.78 20.13
C PHE A 33 14.84 7.33 19.90
N GLU A 34 15.79 6.38 19.88
CA GLU A 34 15.51 4.95 19.70
C GLU A 34 14.51 4.42 20.73
N LYS A 35 14.67 4.75 22.02
CA LYS A 35 13.70 4.34 23.06
C LYS A 35 12.30 4.93 22.86
N LEU A 36 12.20 6.14 22.35
CA LEU A 36 10.91 6.73 22.02
C LEU A 36 10.27 5.97 20.85
N CYS A 37 11.05 5.68 19.81
CA CYS A 37 10.59 4.85 18.68
C CYS A 37 10.19 3.44 19.12
N ASP A 38 10.99 2.76 19.99
CA ASP A 38 10.64 1.46 20.58
C ASP A 38 9.27 1.53 21.30
N SER A 39 9.06 2.58 22.10
CA SER A 39 7.81 2.73 22.85
C SER A 39 6.59 2.88 21.94
N VAL A 40 6.74 3.65 20.86
CA VAL A 40 5.67 3.83 19.86
C VAL A 40 5.44 2.52 19.11
N PHE A 41 6.51 1.90 18.61
CA PHE A 41 6.43 0.65 17.84
C PHE A 41 5.75 -0.47 18.61
N ILE A 42 6.18 -0.71 19.85
CA ILE A 42 5.58 -1.73 20.73
C ILE A 42 4.12 -1.42 21.02
N LYS A 43 3.79 -0.16 21.33
CA LYS A 43 2.43 0.25 21.64
C LYS A 43 1.49 0.03 20.46
N GLU A 44 1.87 0.48 19.27
CA GLU A 44 1.04 0.38 18.08
C GLU A 44 0.78 -1.09 17.71
N LEU A 45 1.82 -1.92 17.67
CA LEU A 45 1.66 -3.34 17.31
C LEU A 45 0.95 -4.16 18.39
N SER A 46 1.15 -3.83 19.68
CA SER A 46 0.43 -4.54 20.77
C SER A 46 -1.07 -4.21 20.82
N ALA A 47 -1.52 -3.18 20.10
CA ALA A 47 -2.91 -2.73 20.13
C ALA A 47 -3.84 -3.56 19.21
N ASP A 48 -3.28 -4.28 18.23
CA ASP A 48 -4.04 -5.06 17.25
C ASP A 48 -3.32 -6.36 16.88
N GLY A 49 -3.91 -7.48 17.24
CA GLY A 49 -3.31 -8.81 17.05
C GLY A 49 -3.18 -9.21 15.57
N LEU A 50 -4.05 -8.73 14.71
CA LEU A 50 -3.98 -9.01 13.28
C LEU A 50 -2.82 -8.23 12.63
N SER A 51 -2.72 -6.93 12.92
CA SER A 51 -1.60 -6.10 12.46
C SER A 51 -0.25 -6.60 12.99
N LEU A 52 -0.20 -7.04 14.25
CA LEU A 52 1.00 -7.64 14.83
C LEU A 52 1.46 -8.86 14.05
N HIS A 53 0.54 -9.79 13.76
CA HIS A 53 0.82 -11.01 13.01
C HIS A 53 1.39 -10.74 11.61
N TYR A 54 0.78 -9.80 10.88
CA TYR A 54 1.26 -9.43 9.53
C TYR A 54 2.55 -8.61 9.54
N THR A 55 2.90 -7.98 10.66
CA THR A 55 4.10 -7.14 10.73
C THR A 55 5.31 -7.89 11.24
N LEU A 56 5.16 -8.85 12.17
CA LEU A 56 6.26 -9.55 12.82
C LEU A 56 6.01 -11.07 12.88
N ASP A 57 7.01 -11.82 12.42
CA ASP A 57 7.09 -13.27 12.59
C ASP A 57 7.51 -13.64 14.03
N ASN A 58 8.39 -12.84 14.63
CA ASN A 58 8.86 -13.03 16.01
C ASN A 58 8.68 -11.77 16.87
N PRO A 59 7.46 -11.48 17.36
CA PRO A 59 7.20 -10.31 18.22
C PRO A 59 8.08 -10.25 19.48
N GLY A 60 8.43 -11.41 20.04
CA GLY A 60 9.27 -11.50 21.23
C GLY A 60 10.67 -10.90 21.05
N ALA A 61 11.25 -10.96 19.84
CA ALA A 61 12.52 -10.34 19.52
C ALA A 61 12.49 -8.81 19.61
N TYR A 62 11.30 -8.22 19.50
CA TYR A 62 11.06 -6.76 19.61
C TYR A 62 10.51 -6.35 20.98
N GLY A 63 10.48 -7.28 21.95
CA GLY A 63 10.01 -7.00 23.31
C GLY A 63 8.48 -7.01 23.46
N ILE A 64 7.75 -7.53 22.49
CA ILE A 64 6.29 -7.68 22.54
C ILE A 64 5.98 -9.09 23.03
N THR A 65 5.65 -9.24 24.32
CA THR A 65 5.45 -10.54 24.97
C THR A 65 4.04 -10.75 25.53
N ASP A 66 3.25 -9.68 25.67
CA ASP A 66 1.95 -9.70 26.33
C ASP A 66 0.83 -9.12 25.43
N ALA A 67 1.01 -9.13 24.10
CA ALA A 67 -0.02 -8.68 23.19
C ALA A 67 -1.21 -9.64 23.20
N THR A 68 -2.42 -9.07 23.26
CA THR A 68 -3.64 -9.87 23.19
C THR A 68 -4.01 -10.06 21.72
N PRO A 69 -4.19 -11.31 21.23
CA PRO A 69 -4.51 -11.58 19.83
C PRO A 69 -5.99 -11.25 19.52
N THR A 70 -6.34 -9.97 19.57
CA THR A 70 -7.68 -9.43 19.30
C THR A 70 -7.62 -8.31 18.29
N LEU A 71 -8.71 -8.10 17.56
CA LEU A 71 -8.87 -6.93 16.71
C LEU A 71 -8.93 -5.66 17.57
N SER A 72 -8.33 -4.60 17.10
CA SER A 72 -8.34 -3.30 17.75
C SER A 72 -9.77 -2.75 17.83
N SER A 73 -10.17 -2.15 18.96
CA SER A 73 -11.48 -1.51 19.05
C SER A 73 -11.55 -0.26 18.18
N TYR A 74 -12.71 -0.03 17.56
CA TYR A 74 -12.99 1.13 16.73
C TYR A 74 -14.03 2.00 17.42
N ASP A 75 -13.58 2.91 18.31
CA ASP A 75 -14.48 3.78 19.07
C ASP A 75 -13.85 5.15 19.36
N LYS A 76 -14.68 6.16 19.58
CA LYS A 76 -14.27 7.54 19.83
C LYS A 76 -13.32 7.71 21.01
N THR A 77 -13.49 6.92 22.06
CA THR A 77 -12.65 7.03 23.28
C THR A 77 -11.24 6.59 22.97
N LYS A 78 -11.11 5.47 22.23
CA LYS A 78 -9.82 4.98 21.76
C LYS A 78 -9.18 5.98 20.79
N SER A 79 -9.90 6.44 19.77
CA SER A 79 -9.39 7.40 18.79
C SER A 79 -8.90 8.69 19.45
N LEU A 80 -9.61 9.20 20.46
CA LEU A 80 -9.16 10.37 21.25
C LEU A 80 -7.89 10.05 22.06
N GLY A 81 -7.82 8.85 22.66
CA GLY A 81 -6.65 8.40 23.41
C GLY A 81 -5.41 8.27 22.52
N ASP A 82 -5.58 7.72 21.32
CA ASP A 82 -4.51 7.56 20.33
C ASP A 82 -4.03 8.94 19.83
N TYR A 83 -4.94 9.85 19.54
CA TYR A 83 -4.59 11.24 19.20
C TYR A 83 -3.79 11.95 20.30
N GLN A 84 -4.22 11.83 21.56
CA GLN A 84 -3.49 12.42 22.69
C GLN A 84 -2.08 11.83 22.83
N ALA A 85 -1.95 10.52 22.61
CA ALA A 85 -0.65 9.84 22.62
C ALA A 85 0.25 10.30 21.45
N LEU A 86 -0.33 10.46 20.25
CA LEU A 86 0.35 11.01 19.08
C LEU A 86 0.91 12.42 19.38
N LEU A 87 0.07 13.32 19.91
CA LEU A 87 0.51 14.67 20.28
C LEU A 87 1.62 14.67 21.35
N ALA A 88 1.49 13.82 22.38
CA ALA A 88 2.51 13.70 23.41
C ALA A 88 3.86 13.20 22.83
N THR A 89 3.80 12.25 21.90
CA THR A 89 5.00 11.76 21.20
C THR A 89 5.63 12.85 20.34
N LEU A 90 4.84 13.60 19.60
CA LEU A 90 5.33 14.75 18.80
C LEU A 90 6.03 15.81 19.69
N GLU A 91 5.44 16.15 20.84
CA GLU A 91 6.06 17.10 21.78
C GLU A 91 7.38 16.55 22.33
N GLU A 92 7.48 15.25 22.61
CA GLU A 92 8.74 14.63 23.04
C GLU A 92 9.78 14.61 21.92
N LEU A 93 9.40 14.24 20.68
CA LEU A 93 10.26 14.29 19.50
C LEU A 93 10.85 15.70 19.32
N LYS A 94 10.04 16.75 19.40
CA LYS A 94 10.46 18.14 19.24
C LYS A 94 11.49 18.61 20.31
N THR A 95 11.64 17.88 21.42
CA THR A 95 12.71 18.16 22.39
C THR A 95 14.08 17.60 21.96
N ILE A 96 14.12 16.74 20.95
CA ILE A 96 15.36 16.14 20.43
C ILE A 96 15.89 17.03 19.31
N ASN A 97 17.16 17.46 19.44
CA ASN A 97 17.80 18.19 18.35
C ASN A 97 18.24 17.21 17.24
N PRO A 98 17.63 17.25 16.03
CA PRO A 98 17.95 16.32 14.95
C PRO A 98 19.44 16.37 14.53
N ASN A 99 20.09 17.53 14.63
CA ASN A 99 21.52 17.65 14.32
C ASN A 99 22.45 16.92 15.30
N SER A 100 21.92 16.42 16.42
CA SER A 100 22.67 15.61 17.38
C SER A 100 22.50 14.12 17.16
N LEU A 101 21.64 13.72 16.20
CA LEU A 101 21.43 12.34 15.81
C LEU A 101 22.44 11.91 14.74
N ASN A 102 22.72 10.61 14.65
CA ASN A 102 23.44 10.05 13.50
C ASN A 102 22.57 10.16 12.23
N ALA A 103 23.16 9.92 11.08
CA ALA A 103 22.47 10.13 9.80
C ALA A 103 21.19 9.27 9.65
N THR A 104 21.23 8.00 10.08
CA THR A 104 20.10 7.06 10.00
C THR A 104 18.96 7.51 10.93
N ASN A 105 19.27 7.82 12.19
CA ASN A 105 18.29 8.28 13.17
C ASN A 105 17.72 9.66 12.81
N ARG A 106 18.54 10.56 12.25
CA ARG A 106 18.07 11.87 11.79
C ARG A 106 17.07 11.71 10.66
N ARG A 107 17.34 10.86 9.68
CA ARG A 107 16.40 10.56 8.59
C ARG A 107 15.09 9.98 9.12
N THR A 108 15.17 8.98 9.99
CA THR A 108 13.98 8.39 10.64
C THR A 108 13.20 9.45 11.44
N TYR A 109 13.89 10.35 12.14
CA TYR A 109 13.26 11.47 12.87
C TYR A 109 12.49 12.40 11.95
N GLU A 110 13.10 12.85 10.84
CA GLU A 110 12.50 13.77 9.88
C GLU A 110 11.22 13.16 9.27
N ILE A 111 11.29 11.91 8.79
CA ILE A 111 10.14 11.20 8.24
C ILE A 111 9.04 10.99 9.30
N LEU A 112 9.42 10.56 10.51
CA LEU A 112 8.46 10.29 11.60
C LEU A 112 7.73 11.56 12.04
N VAL A 113 8.43 12.68 12.17
CA VAL A 113 7.80 13.95 12.54
C VAL A 113 6.81 14.40 11.47
N ASN A 114 7.22 14.40 10.20
CA ASN A 114 6.34 14.78 9.09
C ASN A 114 5.10 13.88 9.05
N PHE A 115 5.27 12.57 9.15
CA PHE A 115 4.17 11.61 9.17
C PHE A 115 3.21 11.87 10.33
N MET A 116 3.72 12.00 11.56
CA MET A 116 2.88 12.22 12.75
C MET A 116 2.19 13.59 12.73
N GLU A 117 2.80 14.63 12.16
CA GLU A 117 2.15 15.94 12.01
C GLU A 117 0.94 15.86 11.07
N LYS A 118 1.04 15.08 9.98
CA LYS A 118 -0.08 14.87 9.06
C LYS A 118 -1.19 14.02 9.67
N GLU A 119 -0.83 12.98 10.42
CA GLU A 119 -1.82 12.20 11.17
C GLU A 119 -2.55 13.04 12.22
N ALA A 120 -1.83 13.94 12.91
CA ALA A 120 -2.44 14.86 13.88
C ALA A 120 -3.41 15.86 13.21
N GLU A 121 -3.07 16.36 12.02
CA GLU A 121 -3.93 17.27 11.24
C GLU A 121 -5.21 16.54 10.79
N ALA A 122 -5.09 15.30 10.32
CA ALA A 122 -6.20 14.49 9.86
C ALA A 122 -7.21 14.13 10.96
N TYR A 123 -6.80 14.08 12.23
CA TYR A 123 -7.70 13.77 13.35
C TYR A 123 -8.91 14.72 13.45
N SER A 124 -8.77 15.98 13.02
CA SER A 124 -9.89 16.93 12.98
C SER A 124 -11.01 16.51 12.02
N TYR A 125 -10.73 15.55 11.15
CA TYR A 125 -11.62 15.02 10.13
C TYR A 125 -11.94 13.54 10.35
N LEU A 126 -11.85 13.05 11.60
CA LEU A 126 -12.05 11.63 11.96
C LEU A 126 -13.29 11.00 11.33
N TYR A 127 -14.41 11.72 11.28
CA TYR A 127 -15.66 11.18 10.72
C TYR A 127 -15.75 11.23 9.20
N TYR A 128 -14.72 11.70 8.50
CA TYR A 128 -14.59 11.56 7.05
C TYR A 128 -14.01 10.19 6.65
N ASP A 129 -13.41 9.45 7.59
CA ASP A 129 -12.95 8.08 7.34
C ASP A 129 -14.12 7.17 6.97
N GLU A 130 -13.87 6.23 6.05
CA GLU A 130 -14.84 5.26 5.54
C GLU A 130 -14.38 3.82 5.86
N PRO A 131 -14.41 3.40 7.16
CA PRO A 131 -13.99 2.06 7.56
C PRO A 131 -14.91 0.97 7.01
N LEU A 132 -16.13 1.33 6.65
CA LEU A 132 -17.09 0.50 5.93
C LEU A 132 -17.41 1.18 4.59
N SER A 133 -17.03 0.56 3.50
CA SER A 133 -17.36 1.05 2.17
C SER A 133 -17.55 -0.12 1.20
N PRO A 134 -18.28 0.05 0.08
CA PRO A 134 -18.45 -1.04 -0.88
C PRO A 134 -17.17 -1.39 -1.64
N THR A 135 -16.14 -0.54 -1.60
CA THR A 135 -14.88 -0.73 -2.33
C THR A 135 -13.77 -1.33 -1.47
N SER A 136 -13.51 -0.75 -0.31
CA SER A 136 -12.36 -1.08 0.55
C SER A 136 -12.74 -1.26 2.03
N GLY A 137 -14.02 -1.49 2.32
CA GLY A 137 -14.50 -1.60 3.70
C GLY A 137 -14.04 -2.88 4.41
N MET A 138 -13.86 -2.78 5.72
CA MET A 138 -13.44 -3.89 6.59
C MET A 138 -14.37 -5.10 6.55
N GLN A 139 -15.64 -4.94 6.15
CA GLN A 139 -16.56 -6.06 5.94
C GLN A 139 -16.07 -7.04 4.86
N ASN A 140 -15.29 -6.56 3.87
CA ASN A 140 -14.70 -7.38 2.82
C ASN A 140 -13.23 -7.72 3.10
N GLN A 141 -12.45 -6.78 3.65
CA GLN A 141 -11.03 -6.99 3.88
C GLN A 141 -10.74 -7.97 5.02
N LEU A 142 -11.46 -7.87 6.14
CA LEU A 142 -11.20 -8.72 7.31
C LEU A 142 -11.29 -10.22 7.00
N PRO A 143 -12.30 -10.74 6.27
CA PRO A 143 -12.35 -12.16 5.92
C PRO A 143 -11.17 -12.63 5.06
N VAL A 144 -10.68 -11.77 4.17
CA VAL A 144 -9.51 -12.06 3.34
C VAL A 144 -8.26 -12.17 4.21
N LEU A 145 -8.02 -11.21 5.09
CA LEU A 145 -6.90 -11.25 6.02
C LEU A 145 -6.97 -12.47 6.95
N LEU A 146 -8.16 -12.87 7.38
CA LEU A 146 -8.33 -14.09 8.17
C LEU A 146 -8.11 -15.37 7.34
N ALA A 147 -8.44 -15.38 6.05
CA ALA A 147 -8.20 -16.53 5.18
C ALA A 147 -6.71 -16.74 4.89
N GLU A 148 -5.94 -15.64 4.80
CA GLU A 148 -4.51 -15.65 4.50
C GLU A 148 -3.63 -15.61 5.78
N TYR A 149 -4.22 -15.62 6.97
CA TYR A 149 -3.49 -15.62 8.24
C TYR A 149 -2.52 -16.81 8.30
N ALA A 150 -1.22 -16.58 8.37
CA ALA A 150 -0.21 -17.64 8.41
C ALA A 150 -0.31 -18.44 9.71
N ILE A 151 -0.20 -19.78 9.61
CA ILE A 151 -0.26 -20.69 10.75
C ILE A 151 0.99 -21.59 10.72
N GLY A 152 1.98 -21.27 11.54
CA GLY A 152 3.24 -22.00 11.65
C GLY A 152 3.27 -22.96 12.83
N ASP A 153 2.47 -22.74 13.88
CA ASP A 153 2.45 -23.54 15.09
C ASP A 153 1.10 -23.51 15.82
N LYS A 154 1.05 -24.10 17.01
CA LYS A 154 -0.18 -24.13 17.83
C LYS A 154 -0.57 -22.76 18.40
N GLU A 155 0.40 -21.90 18.67
CA GLU A 155 0.13 -20.55 19.19
C GLU A 155 -0.59 -19.72 18.13
N ASP A 156 -0.20 -19.83 16.87
CA ASP A 156 -0.87 -19.18 15.74
C ASP A 156 -2.33 -19.65 15.59
N ILE A 157 -2.58 -20.97 15.78
CA ILE A 157 -3.95 -21.48 15.76
C ILE A 157 -4.79 -20.84 16.86
N ASP A 158 -4.27 -20.80 18.07
CA ASP A 158 -4.99 -20.24 19.23
C ASP A 158 -5.20 -18.73 19.04
N ASN A 159 -4.21 -18.00 18.52
CA ASN A 159 -4.30 -16.58 18.21
C ASN A 159 -5.36 -16.30 17.14
N TYR A 160 -5.38 -17.09 16.05
CA TYR A 160 -6.42 -16.99 15.02
C TYR A 160 -7.83 -17.20 15.58
N LEU A 161 -8.02 -18.21 16.41
CA LEU A 161 -9.33 -18.46 17.05
C LEU A 161 -9.73 -17.31 17.98
N CYS A 162 -8.79 -16.70 18.69
CA CYS A 162 -9.03 -15.49 19.49
C CYS A 162 -9.44 -14.29 18.63
N LEU A 163 -8.82 -14.10 17.46
CA LEU A 163 -9.23 -13.07 16.49
C LEU A 163 -10.69 -13.26 16.07
N LEU A 164 -11.11 -14.48 15.73
CA LEU A 164 -12.53 -14.77 15.40
C LEU A 164 -13.49 -14.44 16.54
N GLN A 165 -13.08 -14.68 17.80
CA GLN A 165 -13.88 -14.33 18.98
C GLN A 165 -14.03 -12.82 19.16
N SER A 166 -13.08 -12.02 18.69
CA SER A 166 -13.08 -10.56 18.84
C SER A 166 -13.91 -9.83 17.77
N VAL A 167 -14.27 -10.48 16.66
CA VAL A 167 -15.03 -9.88 15.54
C VAL A 167 -16.33 -9.20 16.00
N PRO A 168 -17.16 -9.77 16.89
CA PRO A 168 -18.38 -9.09 17.35
C PRO A 168 -18.11 -7.72 17.98
N ALA A 169 -17.13 -7.63 18.88
CA ALA A 169 -16.78 -6.38 19.55
C ALA A 169 -16.22 -5.33 18.57
N TYR A 170 -15.41 -5.77 17.61
CA TYR A 170 -14.88 -4.92 16.55
C TYR A 170 -16.01 -4.32 15.68
N PHE A 171 -16.96 -5.14 15.22
CA PHE A 171 -18.10 -4.67 14.42
C PHE A 171 -19.10 -3.82 15.21
N ASP A 172 -19.23 -4.05 16.52
CA ASP A 172 -20.02 -3.17 17.40
C ASP A 172 -19.37 -1.77 17.49
N GLY A 173 -18.05 -1.71 17.55
CA GLY A 173 -17.28 -0.46 17.48
C GLY A 173 -17.51 0.27 16.14
N LEU A 174 -17.34 -0.41 15.01
CA LEU A 174 -17.63 0.14 13.67
C LEU A 174 -19.07 0.64 13.56
N SER A 175 -20.05 -0.14 14.05
CA SER A 175 -21.45 0.27 14.06
C SER A 175 -21.70 1.53 14.88
N SER A 176 -20.96 1.72 15.97
CA SER A 176 -21.06 2.90 16.82
C SER A 176 -20.46 4.12 16.12
N PHE A 177 -19.32 3.95 15.47
CA PHE A 177 -18.66 4.99 14.67
C PHE A 177 -19.58 5.46 13.53
N GLU A 178 -20.19 4.54 12.78
CA GLU A 178 -21.11 4.90 11.69
C GLU A 178 -22.38 5.65 12.19
N LYS A 179 -22.84 5.36 13.41
CA LYS A 179 -23.92 6.14 14.05
C LYS A 179 -23.49 7.57 14.38
N GLU A 180 -22.25 7.74 14.83
CA GLU A 180 -21.67 9.06 15.09
C GLU A 180 -21.47 9.84 13.78
N LYS A 181 -20.95 9.21 12.72
CA LYS A 181 -20.88 9.81 11.37
C LYS A 181 -22.25 10.28 10.88
N ALA A 182 -23.28 9.46 11.08
CA ALA A 182 -24.64 9.81 10.68
C ALA A 182 -25.19 11.02 11.47
N ALA A 183 -24.80 11.17 12.75
CA ALA A 183 -25.18 12.33 13.56
C ALA A 183 -24.46 13.62 13.13
N GLU A 184 -23.27 13.51 12.53
CA GLU A 184 -22.50 14.62 11.96
C GLU A 184 -22.84 14.88 10.47
N GLU A 185 -23.86 14.20 9.92
CA GLU A 185 -24.29 14.29 8.51
C GLU A 185 -23.22 13.83 7.49
N LEU A 186 -22.27 12.97 7.92
CA LEU A 186 -21.15 12.47 7.12
C LEU A 186 -21.29 10.98 6.74
N PHE A 187 -22.48 10.38 6.96
CA PHE A 187 -22.70 8.97 6.63
C PHE A 187 -22.70 8.74 5.11
N MET A 188 -22.23 7.58 4.71
CA MET A 188 -22.15 7.16 3.31
C MET A 188 -23.48 7.28 2.56
N SER A 189 -23.42 7.38 1.24
CA SER A 189 -24.59 7.45 0.36
C SER A 189 -25.52 6.24 0.56
N LYS A 190 -26.78 6.41 0.19
CA LYS A 190 -27.77 5.31 0.28
C LYS A 190 -27.40 4.11 -0.58
N ASP A 191 -26.78 4.33 -1.74
CA ASP A 191 -26.40 3.25 -2.64
C ASP A 191 -25.13 2.54 -2.16
N ALA A 192 -24.13 3.28 -1.64
CA ALA A 192 -22.98 2.70 -0.97
C ALA A 192 -23.43 1.84 0.23
N CYS A 193 -24.30 2.37 1.08
CA CYS A 193 -24.83 1.63 2.24
C CYS A 193 -25.55 0.33 1.83
N ARG A 194 -26.36 0.35 0.76
CA ARG A 194 -27.02 -0.87 0.27
C ARG A 194 -26.03 -1.91 -0.23
N LYS A 195 -25.01 -1.50 -0.99
CA LYS A 195 -23.96 -2.40 -1.47
C LYS A 195 -23.20 -3.01 -0.29
N THR A 196 -22.82 -2.21 0.71
CA THR A 196 -22.14 -2.68 1.94
C THR A 196 -23.01 -3.66 2.73
N ILE A 197 -24.33 -3.39 2.89
CA ILE A 197 -25.27 -4.32 3.53
C ILE A 197 -25.36 -5.64 2.76
N GLN A 198 -25.43 -5.57 1.43
CA GLN A 198 -25.46 -6.75 0.58
C GLN A 198 -24.20 -7.59 0.78
N GLN A 199 -23.02 -7.00 0.75
CA GLN A 199 -21.74 -7.66 1.01
C GLN A 199 -21.72 -8.34 2.39
N CYS A 200 -22.16 -7.65 3.44
CA CYS A 200 -22.26 -8.24 4.78
C CYS A 200 -23.16 -9.49 4.82
N ASN A 201 -24.21 -9.56 4.00
CA ASN A 201 -25.12 -10.71 3.96
C ASN A 201 -24.63 -11.85 3.07
N GLU A 202 -23.74 -11.58 2.12
CA GLU A 202 -23.25 -12.55 1.13
C GLU A 202 -21.92 -13.19 1.54
N ILE A 203 -21.03 -12.44 2.21
CA ILE A 203 -19.67 -12.88 2.54
C ILE A 203 -19.64 -14.12 3.44
N ILE A 204 -20.62 -14.29 4.34
CA ILE A 204 -20.75 -15.44 5.21
C ILE A 204 -22.23 -15.79 5.43
N THR A 205 -22.60 -17.02 5.12
CA THR A 205 -23.99 -17.50 5.22
C THR A 205 -24.11 -18.77 6.03
N GLU A 206 -25.28 -19.02 6.61
CA GLU A 206 -25.56 -20.26 7.33
C GLU A 206 -25.50 -21.49 6.38
N GLU A 207 -25.84 -21.29 5.12
CA GLU A 207 -25.82 -22.35 4.10
C GLU A 207 -24.39 -22.81 3.81
N THR A 208 -23.46 -21.88 3.51
CA THR A 208 -22.06 -22.21 3.21
C THR A 208 -21.36 -22.83 4.42
N LEU A 209 -21.59 -22.30 5.62
CA LEU A 209 -21.04 -22.85 6.85
C LEU A 209 -21.57 -24.27 7.15
N THR A 210 -22.85 -24.54 6.89
CA THR A 210 -23.45 -25.87 7.10
C THR A 210 -22.95 -26.88 6.10
N ARG A 211 -22.68 -26.48 4.86
CA ARG A 211 -22.06 -27.34 3.86
C ARG A 211 -20.59 -27.63 4.15
N GLY A 212 -19.92 -26.78 4.92
CA GLY A 212 -18.49 -26.89 5.22
C GLY A 212 -17.59 -26.45 4.06
N ASP A 213 -18.10 -25.65 3.15
CA ASP A 213 -17.39 -25.15 1.96
C ASP A 213 -17.11 -23.63 1.98
N HIS A 214 -17.35 -22.99 3.11
CA HIS A 214 -16.99 -21.58 3.29
C HIS A 214 -15.46 -21.43 3.28
N PHE A 215 -14.94 -20.41 2.55
CA PHE A 215 -13.49 -20.23 2.38
C PHE A 215 -12.71 -20.11 3.70
N LEU A 216 -13.29 -19.53 4.78
CA LEU A 216 -12.66 -19.51 6.11
C LEU A 216 -12.62 -20.88 6.79
N GLN A 217 -13.41 -21.86 6.34
CA GLN A 217 -13.31 -23.26 6.82
C GLN A 217 -12.27 -24.02 5.99
N THR A 218 -12.31 -23.90 4.69
CA THR A 218 -11.41 -24.64 3.77
C THR A 218 -9.97 -24.13 3.88
N SER A 219 -9.73 -22.81 3.84
CA SER A 219 -8.38 -22.25 3.98
C SER A 219 -7.78 -22.55 5.36
N PHE A 220 -8.58 -22.54 6.43
CA PHE A 220 -8.10 -22.92 7.75
C PHE A 220 -7.63 -24.37 7.81
N SER A 221 -8.44 -25.32 7.29
CA SER A 221 -8.05 -26.74 7.24
C SER A 221 -6.83 -27.00 6.35
N GLU A 222 -6.71 -26.30 5.24
CA GLU A 222 -5.54 -26.36 4.35
C GLU A 222 -4.26 -25.93 5.06
N ARG A 223 -4.30 -24.82 5.80
CA ARG A 223 -3.16 -24.29 6.57
C ARG A 223 -2.75 -25.16 7.75
N LEU A 224 -3.67 -25.95 8.32
CA LEU A 224 -3.35 -26.92 9.39
C LEU A 224 -2.72 -28.22 8.85
N THR A 225 -2.89 -28.55 7.58
CA THR A 225 -2.39 -29.81 6.99
C THR A 225 -0.88 -29.97 7.16
N PRO A 226 -0.02 -28.95 6.88
CA PRO A 226 1.43 -29.06 7.10
C PRO A 226 1.81 -29.34 8.57
N LEU A 227 1.03 -28.87 9.54
CA LEU A 227 1.28 -29.13 10.95
C LEU A 227 0.94 -30.58 11.36
N VAL A 228 -0.02 -31.20 10.67
CA VAL A 228 -0.30 -32.65 10.83
C VAL A 228 0.86 -33.46 10.21
N ASP A 229 1.30 -33.08 9.02
CA ASP A 229 2.37 -33.79 8.29
C ASP A 229 3.72 -33.71 9.01
N SER A 230 4.00 -32.60 9.68
CA SER A 230 5.20 -32.42 10.52
C SER A 230 5.09 -33.12 11.87
N GLY A 231 3.87 -33.46 12.31
CA GLY A 231 3.60 -34.02 13.64
C GLY A 231 3.51 -32.98 14.76
N GLU A 232 3.44 -31.69 14.44
CA GLU A 232 3.20 -30.59 15.41
C GLU A 232 1.81 -30.71 16.06
N ILE A 233 0.80 -31.10 15.28
CA ILE A 233 -0.53 -31.46 15.74
C ILE A 233 -0.89 -32.89 15.35
N THR A 234 -1.71 -33.54 16.16
CA THR A 234 -2.28 -34.86 15.83
C THR A 234 -3.53 -34.71 14.98
N ALA A 235 -3.94 -35.79 14.28
CA ALA A 235 -5.21 -35.79 13.53
C ALA A 235 -6.43 -35.49 14.42
N ALA A 236 -6.41 -35.90 15.70
CA ALA A 236 -7.49 -35.59 16.63
C ALA A 236 -7.51 -34.08 17.03
N GLU A 237 -6.36 -33.45 17.17
CA GLU A 237 -6.25 -31.99 17.38
C GLU A 237 -6.69 -31.22 16.12
N PHE A 238 -6.31 -31.69 14.92
CA PHE A 238 -6.79 -31.12 13.65
C PHE A 238 -8.31 -31.09 13.59
N ASP A 239 -8.98 -32.23 13.85
CA ASP A 239 -10.43 -32.32 13.86
C ASP A 239 -11.05 -31.36 14.92
N ALA A 240 -10.43 -31.27 16.09
CA ALA A 240 -10.89 -30.39 17.17
C ALA A 240 -10.74 -28.90 16.80
N TYR A 241 -9.64 -28.49 16.18
CA TYR A 241 -9.41 -27.12 15.71
C TYR A 241 -10.36 -26.74 14.57
N CYS A 242 -10.57 -27.62 13.59
CA CYS A 242 -11.54 -27.40 12.50
C CYS A 242 -12.97 -27.24 13.05
N LEU A 243 -13.33 -28.03 14.08
CA LEU A 243 -14.63 -27.89 14.74
C LEU A 243 -14.72 -26.54 15.48
N ALA A 244 -13.71 -26.16 16.25
CA ALA A 244 -13.67 -24.88 16.97
C ALA A 244 -13.77 -23.68 16.00
N ASN A 245 -13.05 -23.71 14.88
CA ASN A 245 -13.17 -22.71 13.82
C ASN A 245 -14.63 -22.60 13.31
N THR A 246 -15.25 -23.74 12.95
CA THR A 246 -16.64 -23.78 12.47
C THR A 246 -17.64 -23.26 13.52
N GLU A 247 -17.43 -23.59 14.79
CA GLU A 247 -18.25 -23.10 15.89
C GLU A 247 -18.14 -21.58 16.05
N LEU A 248 -16.93 -21.02 15.99
CA LEU A 248 -16.70 -19.57 16.07
C LEU A 248 -17.26 -18.83 14.86
N LEU A 249 -17.08 -19.35 13.66
CA LEU A 249 -17.69 -18.77 12.47
C LEU A 249 -19.22 -18.73 12.57
N THR A 250 -19.83 -19.78 13.12
CA THR A 250 -21.30 -19.90 13.26
C THR A 250 -21.84 -19.06 14.43
N GLN A 251 -21.16 -19.04 15.58
CA GLN A 251 -21.68 -18.46 16.82
C GLN A 251 -21.20 -17.04 17.10
N SER A 252 -20.10 -16.60 16.47
CA SER A 252 -19.51 -15.27 16.66
C SER A 252 -19.52 -14.47 15.37
N VAL A 253 -18.86 -14.94 14.30
CA VAL A 253 -18.64 -14.16 13.08
C VAL A 253 -19.94 -13.93 12.29
N LEU A 254 -20.70 -14.98 11.99
CA LEU A 254 -21.97 -14.85 11.26
C LEU A 254 -22.98 -13.94 11.98
N PRO A 255 -23.22 -14.08 13.32
CA PRO A 255 -24.07 -13.13 14.05
C PRO A 255 -23.54 -11.70 14.03
N ALA A 256 -22.22 -11.48 14.07
CA ALA A 256 -21.62 -10.16 13.99
C ALA A 256 -21.91 -9.48 12.65
N TYR A 257 -21.73 -10.19 11.52
CA TYR A 257 -22.12 -9.69 10.19
C TYR A 257 -23.61 -9.37 10.07
N LYS A 258 -24.49 -10.24 10.60
CA LYS A 258 -25.94 -9.98 10.63
C LYS A 258 -26.28 -8.74 11.48
N SER A 259 -25.59 -8.53 12.60
CA SER A 259 -25.74 -7.35 13.45
C SER A 259 -25.27 -6.10 12.73
N LEU A 260 -24.11 -6.14 12.07
CA LEU A 260 -23.56 -5.04 11.29
C LEU A 260 -24.53 -4.64 10.17
N ALA A 261 -25.01 -5.59 9.36
CA ALA A 261 -25.98 -5.36 8.29
C ALA A 261 -27.29 -4.75 8.83
N HIS A 262 -27.77 -5.22 9.98
CA HIS A 262 -28.95 -4.66 10.64
C HIS A 262 -28.71 -3.21 11.09
N ASN A 263 -27.58 -2.92 11.73
CA ASN A 263 -27.24 -1.58 12.19
C ASN A 263 -27.13 -0.60 11.01
N LEU A 264 -26.46 -0.99 9.93
CA LEU A 264 -26.37 -0.20 8.68
C LEU A 264 -27.77 0.01 8.06
N THR A 265 -28.67 -1.00 8.11
CA THR A 265 -30.02 -0.85 7.60
C THR A 265 -30.80 0.26 8.33
N THR A 266 -30.57 0.46 9.63
CA THR A 266 -31.21 1.54 10.41
C THR A 266 -30.70 2.93 10.03
N LEU A 267 -29.47 3.02 9.52
CA LEU A 267 -28.81 4.25 9.09
C LEU A 267 -28.99 4.52 7.58
N CYS A 268 -29.42 3.51 6.82
CA CYS A 268 -29.49 3.59 5.36
C CYS A 268 -30.45 4.70 4.91
N GLY A 269 -29.90 5.71 4.23
CA GLY A 269 -30.61 6.89 3.78
C GLY A 269 -30.47 8.11 4.70
N SER A 270 -29.71 8.03 5.81
CA SER A 270 -29.31 9.23 6.55
C SER A 270 -28.25 10.04 5.80
N GLY A 271 -27.37 9.36 5.04
CA GLY A 271 -26.46 10.04 4.12
C GLY A 271 -27.19 10.56 2.88
N THR A 272 -26.97 11.82 2.55
CA THR A 272 -27.62 12.52 1.43
C THR A 272 -26.65 12.88 0.31
N ASN A 273 -25.34 12.79 0.54
CA ASN A 273 -24.33 13.05 -0.46
C ASN A 273 -24.06 11.80 -1.30
N ASN A 274 -24.33 11.88 -2.61
CA ASN A 274 -23.99 10.84 -3.60
C ASN A 274 -22.85 11.29 -4.53
N ASN A 275 -22.13 12.34 -4.16
CA ASN A 275 -21.10 12.98 -4.95
C ASN A 275 -19.78 13.03 -4.16
N GLY A 276 -18.82 13.80 -4.66
CA GLY A 276 -17.52 13.94 -4.03
C GLY A 276 -17.50 14.63 -2.66
N LEU A 277 -16.34 14.60 -2.02
CA LEU A 277 -16.12 15.16 -0.68
C LEU A 277 -16.44 16.65 -0.57
N CYS A 278 -16.23 17.44 -1.62
CA CYS A 278 -16.50 18.89 -1.63
C CYS A 278 -17.95 19.27 -1.33
N TYR A 279 -18.88 18.32 -1.35
CA TYR A 279 -20.27 18.53 -0.96
C TYR A 279 -20.53 18.35 0.54
N TYR A 280 -19.52 17.88 1.30
CA TYR A 280 -19.53 17.89 2.75
C TYR A 280 -18.97 19.20 3.31
N PRO A 281 -19.35 19.61 4.54
CA PRO A 281 -18.70 20.69 5.24
C PRO A 281 -17.19 20.44 5.35
N GLN A 282 -16.33 21.41 5.01
CA GLN A 282 -14.85 21.25 5.02
C GLN A 282 -14.33 20.05 4.18
N GLY A 283 -15.13 19.56 3.23
CA GLY A 283 -14.75 18.40 2.44
C GLY A 283 -13.55 18.64 1.51
N LYS A 284 -13.35 19.90 1.07
CA LYS A 284 -12.16 20.27 0.27
C LYS A 284 -10.91 20.29 1.11
N GLU A 285 -10.97 20.85 2.29
CA GLU A 285 -9.87 20.91 3.25
C GLU A 285 -9.46 19.49 3.68
N TYR A 286 -10.45 18.62 3.93
CA TYR A 286 -10.16 17.21 4.18
C TYR A 286 -9.51 16.53 2.98
N TYR A 287 -9.99 16.78 1.77
CA TYR A 287 -9.43 16.16 0.57
C TYR A 287 -7.98 16.57 0.30
N GLU A 288 -7.59 17.81 0.59
CA GLU A 288 -6.20 18.27 0.51
C GLU A 288 -5.30 17.45 1.46
N ILE A 289 -5.72 17.28 2.72
CA ILE A 289 -5.00 16.47 3.70
C ILE A 289 -4.95 15.00 3.28
N LEU A 290 -6.07 14.46 2.80
CA LEU A 290 -6.17 13.08 2.34
C LEU A 290 -5.18 12.76 1.21
N ILE A 291 -5.11 13.65 0.20
CA ILE A 291 -4.17 13.50 -0.92
C ILE A 291 -2.73 13.46 -0.40
N GLU A 292 -2.34 14.43 0.44
CA GLU A 292 -0.98 14.49 0.96
C GLU A 292 -0.63 13.24 1.76
N ARG A 293 -1.54 12.76 2.62
CA ARG A 293 -1.35 11.51 3.39
C ARG A 293 -1.22 10.28 2.48
N GLN A 294 -2.09 10.14 1.49
CA GLN A 294 -2.12 8.97 0.62
C GLN A 294 -0.99 8.96 -0.40
N THR A 295 -0.68 10.11 -1.00
CA THR A 295 0.32 10.17 -2.06
C THR A 295 1.73 10.48 -1.56
N GLY A 296 1.88 11.12 -0.40
CA GLY A 296 3.15 11.68 0.07
C GLY A 296 3.64 12.89 -0.75
N SER A 297 2.78 13.47 -1.61
CA SER A 297 3.07 14.69 -2.37
C SER A 297 2.55 15.90 -1.62
N SER A 298 3.35 16.95 -1.53
CA SER A 298 2.95 18.23 -0.91
C SER A 298 2.25 19.20 -1.88
N LYS A 299 2.00 18.77 -3.12
CA LYS A 299 1.34 19.58 -4.16
C LYS A 299 -0.14 19.73 -3.88
N THR A 300 -0.67 20.93 -4.14
CA THR A 300 -2.12 21.21 -4.04
C THR A 300 -2.90 20.46 -5.12
N PRO A 301 -4.23 20.24 -4.94
CA PRO A 301 -5.08 19.65 -5.98
C PRO A 301 -5.02 20.38 -7.32
N GLU A 302 -4.87 21.71 -7.30
CA GLU A 302 -4.72 22.53 -8.51
C GLU A 302 -3.40 22.26 -9.23
N GLU A 303 -2.30 22.17 -8.49
CA GLU A 303 -0.97 21.86 -9.03
C GLU A 303 -0.96 20.45 -9.61
N LEU A 304 -1.50 19.46 -8.88
CA LEU A 304 -1.66 18.09 -9.35
C LEU A 304 -2.51 18.00 -10.61
N MET A 305 -3.67 18.66 -10.63
CA MET A 305 -4.55 18.71 -11.82
C MET A 305 -3.81 19.27 -13.03
N SER A 306 -3.03 20.35 -12.85
CA SER A 306 -2.26 20.97 -13.94
C SER A 306 -1.16 20.04 -14.46
N GLU A 307 -0.46 19.36 -13.56
CA GLU A 307 0.63 18.44 -13.91
C GLU A 307 0.10 17.19 -14.62
N ILE A 308 -0.94 16.54 -14.05
CA ILE A 308 -1.59 15.36 -14.63
C ILE A 308 -2.13 15.70 -16.02
N LYS A 309 -2.82 16.84 -16.19
CA LYS A 309 -3.33 17.29 -17.49
C LYS A 309 -2.22 17.51 -18.50
N THR A 310 -1.10 18.08 -18.09
CA THR A 310 0.06 18.30 -18.98
C THR A 310 0.64 16.98 -19.45
N SER A 311 0.81 16.01 -18.53
CA SER A 311 1.29 14.68 -18.86
C SER A 311 0.30 13.92 -19.74
N PHE A 312 -1.01 13.99 -19.44
CA PHE A 312 -2.07 13.37 -20.22
C PHE A 312 -2.07 13.86 -21.68
N MET A 313 -1.97 15.17 -21.91
CA MET A 313 -1.98 15.73 -23.27
C MET A 313 -0.76 15.28 -24.07
N ALA A 314 0.44 15.24 -23.45
CA ALA A 314 1.65 14.76 -24.10
C ALA A 314 1.54 13.26 -24.49
N ASP A 315 0.97 12.44 -23.61
CA ASP A 315 0.73 11.01 -23.87
C ASP A 315 -0.34 10.80 -24.94
N TYR A 316 -1.40 11.61 -24.93
CA TYR A 316 -2.49 11.54 -25.91
C TYR A 316 -2.01 11.89 -27.33
N ASP A 317 -1.18 12.92 -27.45
CA ASP A 317 -0.56 13.29 -28.73
C ASP A 317 0.34 12.13 -29.24
N SER A 318 1.17 11.56 -28.37
CA SER A 318 2.05 10.43 -28.71
C SER A 318 1.26 9.18 -29.07
N PHE A 319 0.20 8.87 -28.32
CA PHE A 319 -0.71 7.74 -28.59
C PHE A 319 -1.37 7.88 -29.95
N THR A 320 -1.91 9.06 -30.23
CA THR A 320 -2.61 9.34 -31.50
C THR A 320 -1.67 9.26 -32.69
N GLU A 321 -0.44 9.84 -32.59
CA GLU A 321 0.57 9.78 -33.64
C GLU A 321 0.96 8.32 -33.93
N LEU A 322 1.22 7.53 -32.88
CA LEU A 322 1.60 6.13 -33.01
C LEU A 322 0.45 5.30 -33.60
N ALA A 323 -0.76 5.42 -33.07
CA ALA A 323 -1.94 4.69 -33.54
C ALA A 323 -2.26 4.99 -35.02
N CYS A 324 -2.14 6.24 -35.45
CA CYS A 324 -2.32 6.62 -36.85
C CYS A 324 -1.22 6.07 -37.78
N SER A 325 -0.02 5.82 -37.26
CA SER A 325 1.10 5.25 -38.03
C SER A 325 1.04 3.73 -38.21
N MET A 326 0.27 3.04 -37.35
CA MET A 326 0.18 1.57 -37.33
C MET A 326 -0.93 1.05 -38.22
N GLN A 327 -0.69 -0.14 -38.79
CA GLN A 327 -1.77 -0.97 -39.35
C GLN A 327 -2.25 -1.92 -38.24
N LEU A 328 -3.34 -1.54 -37.60
CA LEU A 328 -3.92 -2.32 -36.50
C LEU A 328 -4.66 -3.54 -37.06
N ASP A 329 -4.01 -4.69 -37.06
CA ASP A 329 -4.64 -5.99 -37.31
C ASP A 329 -4.42 -6.94 -36.12
N SER A 330 -5.17 -8.02 -36.05
CA SER A 330 -5.11 -8.94 -34.91
C SER A 330 -3.75 -9.64 -34.73
N SER A 331 -2.84 -9.57 -35.68
CA SER A 331 -1.51 -10.18 -35.58
C SER A 331 -0.55 -9.42 -34.69
N ILE A 332 -0.77 -8.12 -34.50
CA ILE A 332 0.11 -7.28 -33.66
C ILE A 332 -0.11 -7.49 -32.15
N ALA A 333 -1.29 -8.02 -31.77
CA ALA A 333 -1.63 -8.30 -30.38
C ALA A 333 -1.11 -9.65 -29.88
N VAL A 334 -0.33 -10.37 -30.69
CA VAL A 334 0.26 -11.66 -30.29
C VAL A 334 1.39 -11.42 -29.30
N PHE A 335 1.28 -12.07 -28.14
CA PHE A 335 2.29 -12.06 -27.09
C PHE A 335 2.79 -13.48 -26.87
N SER A 336 4.10 -13.72 -26.94
CA SER A 336 4.67 -15.06 -27.10
C SER A 336 4.96 -15.80 -25.79
N ILE A 337 4.74 -15.17 -24.65
CA ILE A 337 4.83 -15.76 -23.31
C ILE A 337 3.46 -15.66 -22.64
N SER A 338 2.99 -16.73 -21.97
CA SER A 338 1.64 -16.79 -21.41
C SER A 338 1.55 -17.39 -20.02
N GLU A 339 2.60 -18.09 -19.55
CA GLU A 339 2.58 -18.79 -18.27
C GLU A 339 3.12 -17.85 -17.18
N PRO A 340 2.37 -17.60 -16.09
CA PRO A 340 2.75 -16.65 -15.04
C PRO A 340 4.15 -16.89 -14.46
N ASP A 341 4.49 -18.14 -14.15
CA ASP A 341 5.82 -18.50 -13.62
C ASP A 341 6.95 -18.14 -14.60
N LYS A 342 6.72 -18.33 -15.91
CA LYS A 342 7.71 -17.96 -16.93
C LYS A 342 7.81 -16.45 -17.09
N MET A 343 6.68 -15.74 -17.00
CA MET A 343 6.64 -14.28 -17.06
C MET A 343 7.41 -13.69 -15.89
N LEU A 344 7.15 -14.15 -14.66
CA LEU A 344 7.80 -13.64 -13.47
C LEU A 344 9.29 -13.99 -13.44
N GLY A 345 9.66 -15.23 -13.85
CA GLY A 345 11.07 -15.63 -13.97
C GLY A 345 11.83 -14.85 -15.05
N ASP A 346 11.18 -14.45 -16.17
CA ASP A 346 11.77 -13.56 -17.16
C ASP A 346 12.02 -12.16 -16.56
N LEU A 347 11.03 -11.57 -15.90
CA LEU A 347 11.14 -10.30 -15.21
C LEU A 347 12.29 -10.31 -14.19
N GLU A 348 12.33 -11.29 -13.29
CA GLU A 348 13.39 -11.46 -12.31
C GLU A 348 14.78 -11.51 -12.96
N SER A 349 14.93 -12.25 -14.05
CA SER A 349 16.22 -12.38 -14.73
C SER A 349 16.74 -11.09 -15.37
N ARG A 350 15.85 -10.15 -15.71
CA ARG A 350 16.17 -8.93 -16.45
C ARG A 350 16.49 -7.72 -15.57
N ILE A 351 15.90 -7.65 -14.39
CA ILE A 351 15.95 -6.42 -13.59
C ILE A 351 17.35 -6.02 -13.16
N PHE A 352 18.25 -6.96 -12.94
CA PHE A 352 19.60 -6.69 -12.41
C PHE A 352 20.54 -5.92 -13.38
N ALA A 353 20.07 -5.58 -14.56
CA ALA A 353 20.78 -4.62 -15.44
C ALA A 353 20.60 -3.17 -14.96
N ASP A 354 19.39 -2.83 -14.50
CA ASP A 354 18.97 -1.47 -14.18
C ASP A 354 18.56 -1.30 -12.70
N PHE A 355 18.35 -2.40 -11.99
CA PHE A 355 17.98 -2.42 -10.57
C PHE A 355 19.07 -3.15 -9.76
N PRO A 356 19.29 -2.77 -8.49
CA PRO A 356 20.35 -3.39 -7.69
C PRO A 356 20.05 -4.84 -7.29
N ASP A 357 21.12 -5.62 -7.09
CA ASP A 357 21.01 -6.90 -6.38
C ASP A 357 20.51 -6.67 -4.94
N TYR A 358 19.78 -7.64 -4.39
CA TYR A 358 19.39 -7.56 -2.99
C TYR A 358 20.58 -7.35 -2.04
N PRO A 359 20.43 -6.53 -1.00
CA PRO A 359 21.44 -6.42 0.04
C PRO A 359 21.79 -7.80 0.61
N ARG A 360 23.06 -8.19 0.56
CA ARG A 360 23.49 -9.54 0.97
C ARG A 360 23.95 -9.53 2.41
N SER A 361 23.05 -9.75 3.34
CA SER A 361 23.41 -10.06 4.73
C SER A 361 23.74 -11.56 4.93
N SER A 362 23.05 -12.46 4.24
CA SER A 362 23.39 -13.89 4.14
C SER A 362 22.80 -14.53 2.87
N ALA A 363 23.37 -15.67 2.44
CA ALA A 363 22.80 -16.45 1.34
C ALA A 363 21.50 -17.19 1.76
N GLU A 364 21.21 -17.26 3.07
CA GLU A 364 20.03 -17.90 3.65
C GLU A 364 18.81 -16.97 3.64
N ASP A 365 19.03 -15.65 3.49
CA ASP A 365 17.95 -14.64 3.46
C ASP A 365 17.51 -14.26 2.02
N MET A 366 17.88 -15.01 1.01
CA MET A 366 17.43 -14.74 -0.37
C MET A 366 15.93 -15.02 -0.49
N PRO A 367 15.15 -14.06 -0.97
CA PRO A 367 13.72 -14.23 -1.10
C PRO A 367 13.38 -15.31 -2.13
N THR A 368 12.44 -16.15 -1.78
CA THR A 368 11.76 -17.06 -2.70
C THR A 368 10.33 -16.56 -2.91
N TYR A 369 9.69 -16.97 -4.00
CA TYR A 369 8.29 -16.64 -4.24
C TYR A 369 7.50 -17.85 -4.74
N GLU A 370 6.20 -17.79 -4.47
CA GLU A 370 5.22 -18.73 -4.99
C GLU A 370 4.07 -17.94 -5.64
N ILE A 371 3.58 -18.43 -6.77
CA ILE A 371 2.34 -17.91 -7.39
C ILE A 371 1.20 -18.82 -6.96
N LYS A 372 0.20 -18.25 -6.28
CA LYS A 372 -1.00 -18.94 -5.83
C LYS A 372 -2.24 -18.48 -6.60
N LYS A 373 -3.17 -19.41 -6.81
CA LYS A 373 -4.49 -19.08 -7.29
C LYS A 373 -5.36 -18.57 -6.12
N VAL A 374 -6.10 -17.49 -6.35
CA VAL A 374 -7.20 -17.09 -5.47
C VAL A 374 -8.26 -18.18 -5.44
N SER A 375 -8.82 -18.48 -4.28
CA SER A 375 -9.93 -19.44 -4.14
C SER A 375 -11.13 -18.97 -4.96
N ASP A 376 -11.80 -19.89 -5.68
CA ASP A 376 -12.96 -19.59 -6.53
C ASP A 376 -14.07 -18.84 -5.77
N SER A 377 -14.22 -19.09 -4.47
CA SER A 377 -15.20 -18.41 -3.61
C SER A 377 -14.83 -16.97 -3.21
N MET A 378 -13.60 -16.56 -3.49
CA MET A 378 -13.08 -15.23 -3.20
C MET A 378 -12.85 -14.38 -4.46
N GLU A 379 -13.01 -14.94 -5.65
CA GLU A 379 -12.69 -14.26 -6.92
C GLU A 379 -13.46 -12.94 -7.09
N ASP A 380 -14.73 -12.88 -6.66
CA ASP A 380 -15.55 -11.67 -6.77
C ASP A 380 -15.16 -10.53 -5.80
N TYR A 381 -14.30 -10.83 -4.81
CA TYR A 381 -13.94 -9.89 -3.74
C TYR A 381 -12.50 -9.40 -3.83
N LEU A 382 -11.67 -9.99 -4.70
CA LEU A 382 -10.24 -9.73 -4.76
C LEU A 382 -9.81 -9.14 -6.09
N SER A 383 -8.74 -8.34 -6.03
CA SER A 383 -8.05 -7.79 -7.20
C SER A 383 -7.62 -8.88 -8.19
N PRO A 384 -7.40 -8.53 -9.47
CA PRO A 384 -6.94 -9.47 -10.50
C PRO A 384 -5.62 -10.18 -10.16
N ALA A 385 -4.72 -9.49 -9.46
CA ALA A 385 -3.56 -10.07 -8.80
C ALA A 385 -3.19 -9.19 -7.61
N PHE A 386 -2.48 -9.74 -6.62
CA PHE A 386 -1.93 -8.98 -5.51
C PHE A 386 -0.73 -9.71 -4.88
N TYR A 387 0.18 -8.93 -4.36
CA TYR A 387 1.29 -9.40 -3.55
C TYR A 387 0.96 -9.29 -2.07
N LEU A 388 1.16 -10.36 -1.31
CA LEU A 388 1.03 -10.35 0.14
C LEU A 388 2.39 -10.07 0.77
N THR A 389 2.53 -8.91 1.40
CA THR A 389 3.77 -8.47 2.03
C THR A 389 4.08 -9.36 3.24
N PRO A 390 5.29 -9.97 3.32
CA PRO A 390 5.69 -10.79 4.45
C PRO A 390 6.03 -9.93 5.68
N PRO A 391 6.15 -10.54 6.88
CA PRO A 391 6.64 -9.87 8.07
C PRO A 391 8.03 -9.24 7.86
N ILE A 392 8.26 -8.07 8.47
CA ILE A 392 9.50 -7.30 8.27
C ILE A 392 10.77 -8.00 8.80
N ASP A 393 10.61 -8.96 9.66
CA ASP A 393 11.70 -9.76 10.24
C ASP A 393 11.89 -11.13 9.56
N ASN A 394 10.98 -11.49 8.64
CA ASN A 394 11.09 -12.70 7.82
C ASN A 394 10.59 -12.45 6.37
N VAL A 395 11.48 -12.00 5.50
CA VAL A 395 11.18 -11.69 4.09
C VAL A 395 11.56 -12.83 3.13
N SER A 396 11.82 -14.03 3.65
CA SER A 396 12.31 -15.16 2.86
C SER A 396 11.25 -15.81 1.97
N GLU A 397 9.99 -15.79 2.39
CA GLU A 397 8.87 -16.41 1.68
C GLU A 397 7.88 -15.34 1.20
N ASN A 398 7.60 -15.32 -0.09
CA ASN A 398 6.76 -14.31 -0.71
C ASN A 398 5.67 -14.98 -1.56
N VAL A 399 4.46 -14.43 -1.56
CA VAL A 399 3.34 -14.98 -2.31
C VAL A 399 2.70 -13.91 -3.18
N ILE A 400 2.52 -14.25 -4.46
CA ILE A 400 1.73 -13.47 -5.40
C ILE A 400 0.49 -14.27 -5.72
N TYR A 401 -0.68 -13.67 -5.52
CA TYR A 401 -1.96 -14.28 -5.85
C TYR A 401 -2.43 -13.82 -7.22
N ILE A 402 -2.97 -14.75 -8.02
CA ILE A 402 -3.64 -14.46 -9.28
C ILE A 402 -5.10 -14.89 -9.18
N ASN A 403 -5.98 -13.94 -9.43
CA ASN A 403 -7.42 -14.15 -9.51
C ASN A 403 -7.82 -14.48 -10.94
N TYR A 404 -7.87 -15.78 -11.27
CA TYR A 404 -8.15 -16.23 -12.64
C TYR A 404 -9.57 -15.92 -13.12
N GLY A 405 -10.52 -15.61 -12.22
CA GLY A 405 -11.84 -15.12 -12.59
C GLY A 405 -11.83 -13.73 -13.23
N HIS A 406 -10.82 -12.93 -12.91
CA HIS A 406 -10.71 -11.52 -13.31
C HIS A 406 -9.30 -11.11 -13.79
N SER A 407 -8.35 -12.07 -13.88
CA SER A 407 -6.98 -11.74 -14.27
C SER A 407 -6.89 -11.29 -15.74
N PRO A 408 -5.98 -10.34 -16.03
CA PRO A 408 -5.62 -10.02 -17.38
C PRO A 408 -4.90 -11.20 -18.04
N GLU A 409 -4.74 -11.14 -19.36
CA GLU A 409 -4.05 -12.14 -20.14
C GLU A 409 -2.87 -11.51 -20.90
N ASN A 410 -1.94 -12.35 -21.34
CA ASN A 410 -0.85 -11.98 -22.22
C ASN A 410 0.00 -10.83 -21.67
N MET A 411 0.13 -9.74 -22.43
CA MET A 411 0.96 -8.59 -22.07
C MET A 411 0.46 -7.88 -20.80
N ASP A 412 -0.84 -7.77 -20.63
CA ASP A 412 -1.41 -7.11 -19.45
C ASP A 412 -1.11 -7.93 -18.18
N LEU A 413 -1.12 -9.28 -18.27
CA LEU A 413 -0.68 -10.13 -17.16
C LEU A 413 0.83 -9.96 -16.88
N TYR A 414 1.65 -9.87 -17.93
CA TYR A 414 3.09 -9.67 -17.78
C TYR A 414 3.41 -8.37 -17.03
N THR A 415 2.74 -7.28 -17.40
CA THR A 415 2.94 -5.97 -16.74
C THR A 415 2.31 -5.92 -15.35
N THR A 416 1.20 -6.63 -15.11
CA THR A 416 0.63 -6.82 -13.77
C THR A 416 1.60 -7.61 -12.87
N LEU A 417 2.22 -8.66 -13.38
CA LEU A 417 3.25 -9.39 -12.63
C LEU A 417 4.52 -8.56 -12.39
N ALA A 418 4.79 -7.58 -13.25
CA ALA A 418 5.84 -6.61 -12.99
C ALA A 418 5.46 -5.63 -11.86
N HIS A 419 4.19 -5.26 -11.76
CA HIS A 419 3.65 -4.46 -10.66
C HIS A 419 3.71 -5.20 -9.33
N GLU A 420 3.19 -6.43 -9.28
CA GLU A 420 3.10 -7.22 -8.05
C GLU A 420 4.43 -7.87 -7.64
N GLY A 421 5.25 -8.24 -8.61
CA GLY A 421 6.48 -9.01 -8.41
C GLY A 421 7.75 -8.23 -8.69
N TYR A 422 8.36 -8.45 -9.87
CA TYR A 422 9.65 -7.92 -10.28
C TYR A 422 9.52 -6.94 -11.46
N PRO A 423 9.96 -5.67 -11.29
CA PRO A 423 10.63 -5.03 -10.15
C PRO A 423 9.68 -4.28 -9.19
N GLY A 424 8.40 -4.65 -9.12
CA GLY A 424 7.36 -3.95 -8.35
C GLY A 424 7.34 -4.28 -6.85
N HIS A 425 6.13 -4.55 -6.32
CA HIS A 425 5.87 -4.65 -4.87
C HIS A 425 6.75 -5.65 -4.13
N LEU A 426 6.86 -6.89 -4.62
CA LEU A 426 7.70 -7.92 -3.99
C LEU A 426 9.15 -7.44 -3.90
N TYR A 427 9.71 -7.03 -5.04
CA TYR A 427 11.10 -6.61 -5.08
C TYR A 427 11.34 -5.36 -4.22
N GLN A 428 10.47 -4.34 -4.30
CA GLN A 428 10.57 -3.12 -3.51
C GLN A 428 10.51 -3.41 -2.01
N SER A 429 9.52 -4.17 -1.57
CA SER A 429 9.26 -4.48 -0.16
C SER A 429 10.46 -5.22 0.46
N VAL A 430 10.87 -6.30 -0.19
CA VAL A 430 12.01 -7.11 0.29
C VAL A 430 13.30 -6.30 0.27
N TYR A 431 13.60 -5.62 -0.85
CA TYR A 431 14.82 -4.82 -0.97
C TYR A 431 14.91 -3.74 0.11
N SER A 432 13.84 -2.93 0.23
CA SER A 432 13.82 -1.82 1.20
C SER A 432 13.92 -2.32 2.64
N THR A 433 13.27 -3.44 2.97
CA THR A 433 13.36 -4.04 4.31
C THR A 433 14.79 -4.48 4.64
N LEU A 434 15.44 -5.19 3.71
CA LEU A 434 16.85 -5.62 3.89
C LEU A 434 17.79 -4.42 3.97
N ALA A 435 17.60 -3.40 3.12
CA ALA A 435 18.45 -2.21 3.11
C ALA A 435 18.30 -1.38 4.39
N LEU A 436 17.09 -1.20 4.90
CA LEU A 436 16.84 -0.52 6.18
C LEU A 436 17.46 -1.29 7.35
N LYS A 437 17.40 -2.61 7.33
CA LYS A 437 18.04 -3.49 8.33
C LYS A 437 19.57 -3.33 8.30
N GLU A 438 20.21 -3.35 7.11
CA GLU A 438 21.67 -3.12 6.98
C GLU A 438 22.09 -1.72 7.47
N GLN A 439 21.28 -0.70 7.25
CA GLN A 439 21.50 0.66 7.73
C GLN A 439 21.27 0.80 9.23
N ASN A 440 20.84 -0.24 9.94
CA ASN A 440 20.37 -0.20 11.32
C ASN A 440 19.28 0.88 11.52
N ALA A 441 18.39 1.04 10.55
CA ALA A 441 17.24 1.91 10.69
C ALA A 441 16.24 1.30 11.69
N HIS A 442 15.58 2.17 12.47
CA HIS A 442 14.61 1.70 13.46
C HIS A 442 13.39 1.09 12.75
N PRO A 443 12.86 -0.07 13.22
CA PRO A 443 11.73 -0.77 12.58
C PRO A 443 10.43 0.05 12.52
N ILE A 444 10.30 1.14 13.28
CA ILE A 444 9.20 2.10 13.17
C ILE A 444 9.02 2.65 11.74
N ARG A 445 10.07 2.61 10.90
CA ARG A 445 10.03 2.98 9.49
C ARG A 445 8.99 2.19 8.71
N HIS A 446 8.72 0.95 9.10
CA HIS A 446 7.74 0.07 8.46
C HIS A 446 6.28 0.32 8.88
N LEU A 447 6.07 1.09 9.96
CA LEU A 447 4.71 1.48 10.38
C LEU A 447 4.20 2.74 9.69
N MET A 448 5.07 3.46 8.98
CA MET A 448 4.71 4.67 8.25
C MET A 448 4.35 4.32 6.81
N HIS A 449 3.07 4.40 6.49
CA HIS A 449 2.58 4.08 5.15
C HIS A 449 2.55 5.33 4.26
N PHE A 450 3.14 5.23 3.07
CA PHE A 450 3.15 6.24 2.02
C PHE A 450 2.67 5.60 0.71
N GLY A 451 1.36 5.67 0.45
CA GLY A 451 0.75 4.99 -0.70
C GLY A 451 1.37 5.37 -2.03
N GLY A 452 1.65 6.66 -2.25
CA GLY A 452 2.32 7.10 -3.48
C GLY A 452 3.75 6.58 -3.63
N TYR A 453 4.48 6.34 -2.53
CA TYR A 453 5.78 5.66 -2.59
C TYR A 453 5.62 4.19 -3.00
N VAL A 454 4.62 3.50 -2.45
CA VAL A 454 4.40 2.07 -2.67
C VAL A 454 3.76 1.83 -4.04
N GLU A 455 2.55 2.37 -4.26
CA GLU A 455 1.78 2.18 -5.49
C GLU A 455 2.38 2.92 -6.69
N GLY A 456 2.92 4.12 -6.44
CA GLY A 456 3.62 4.88 -7.48
C GLY A 456 4.87 4.17 -7.98
N TYR A 457 5.62 3.50 -7.08
CA TYR A 457 6.77 2.71 -7.49
C TYR A 457 6.36 1.45 -8.26
N ALA A 458 5.34 0.73 -7.82
CA ALA A 458 4.84 -0.44 -8.55
C ALA A 458 4.29 -0.03 -9.93
N THR A 459 3.62 1.12 -10.03
CA THR A 459 3.20 1.72 -11.31
C THR A 459 4.41 2.09 -12.19
N TYR A 460 5.45 2.66 -11.60
CA TYR A 460 6.71 2.94 -12.31
C TYR A 460 7.34 1.65 -12.83
N ALA A 461 7.39 0.60 -12.04
CA ALA A 461 7.91 -0.72 -12.38
C ALA A 461 7.07 -1.38 -13.49
N GLU A 462 5.74 -1.33 -13.40
CA GLU A 462 4.79 -1.76 -14.43
C GLU A 462 5.09 -1.06 -15.76
N LEU A 463 5.15 0.27 -15.76
CA LEU A 463 5.41 1.06 -16.97
C LEU A 463 6.84 0.88 -17.52
N TYR A 464 7.80 0.57 -16.65
CA TYR A 464 9.18 0.24 -17.05
C TYR A 464 9.25 -1.12 -17.76
N SER A 465 8.45 -2.10 -17.32
CA SER A 465 8.44 -3.47 -17.85
C SER A 465 7.99 -3.58 -19.31
N TYR A 466 7.27 -2.59 -19.83
CA TYR A 466 6.97 -2.53 -21.28
C TYR A 466 8.24 -2.50 -22.15
N ASN A 467 9.39 -2.05 -21.61
CA ASN A 467 10.67 -2.18 -22.32
C ASN A 467 11.12 -3.63 -22.49
N TYR A 468 10.75 -4.50 -21.56
CA TYR A 468 11.03 -5.93 -21.61
C TYR A 468 9.99 -6.69 -22.45
N ALA A 469 8.73 -6.28 -22.38
CA ALA A 469 7.60 -6.84 -23.12
C ALA A 469 7.81 -6.86 -24.64
N LYS A 470 8.60 -5.92 -25.19
CA LYS A 470 8.96 -5.83 -26.62
C LYS A 470 9.61 -7.09 -27.19
N ASP A 471 10.27 -7.90 -26.35
CA ASP A 471 10.89 -9.14 -26.76
C ASP A 471 9.86 -10.26 -27.02
N PHE A 472 8.61 -10.08 -26.57
CA PHE A 472 7.53 -11.06 -26.68
C PHE A 472 6.39 -10.60 -27.59
N GLY A 473 6.33 -9.32 -27.95
CA GLY A 473 5.28 -8.73 -28.77
C GLY A 473 5.80 -7.70 -29.76
N ASP A 474 4.89 -7.10 -30.52
CA ASP A 474 5.22 -5.98 -31.40
C ASP A 474 5.63 -4.75 -30.60
N GLU A 475 6.76 -4.13 -30.92
CA GLU A 475 7.33 -2.98 -30.20
C GLU A 475 6.38 -1.78 -30.16
N ASN A 476 5.75 -1.47 -31.31
CA ASN A 476 4.83 -0.33 -31.38
C ASN A 476 3.54 -0.62 -30.62
N TYR A 477 3.08 -1.87 -30.63
CA TYR A 477 1.92 -2.26 -29.84
C TYR A 477 2.21 -2.19 -28.32
N CYS A 478 3.37 -2.65 -27.89
CA CYS A 478 3.80 -2.49 -26.48
C CYS A 478 3.85 -1.01 -26.07
N GLU A 479 4.38 -0.13 -26.92
CA GLU A 479 4.41 1.29 -26.63
C GLU A 479 3.01 1.92 -26.61
N LEU A 480 2.12 1.50 -27.55
CA LEU A 480 0.73 1.95 -27.58
C LEU A 480 -0.01 1.53 -26.28
N ALA A 481 0.19 0.30 -25.83
CA ALA A 481 -0.38 -0.20 -24.59
C ALA A 481 0.15 0.56 -23.36
N ARG A 482 1.45 0.83 -23.31
CA ARG A 482 2.06 1.64 -22.25
C ARG A 482 1.45 3.05 -22.18
N LEU A 483 1.30 3.71 -23.33
CA LEU A 483 0.66 5.04 -23.41
C LEU A 483 -0.81 4.95 -22.98
N ASN A 484 -1.54 3.94 -23.43
CA ASN A 484 -2.92 3.71 -23.04
C ASN A 484 -3.09 3.53 -21.52
N ARG A 485 -2.20 2.74 -20.89
CA ARG A 485 -2.19 2.55 -19.44
C ARG A 485 -1.98 3.87 -18.70
N ARG A 486 -1.03 4.69 -19.13
CA ARG A 486 -0.79 6.03 -18.56
C ARG A 486 -1.98 6.96 -18.73
N LEU A 487 -2.61 6.96 -19.90
CA LEU A 487 -3.80 7.76 -20.18
C LEU A 487 -4.97 7.38 -19.26
N HIS A 488 -5.22 6.09 -19.02
CA HIS A 488 -6.27 5.66 -18.09
C HIS A 488 -5.99 6.11 -16.66
N LEU A 489 -4.77 5.89 -16.14
CA LEU A 489 -4.40 6.32 -14.79
C LEU A 489 -4.51 7.85 -14.63
N ALA A 490 -4.04 8.61 -15.62
CA ALA A 490 -4.17 10.06 -15.62
C ALA A 490 -5.64 10.53 -15.67
N LEU A 491 -6.48 9.91 -16.51
CA LEU A 491 -7.90 10.24 -16.64
C LEU A 491 -8.62 10.01 -15.30
N TYR A 492 -8.41 8.86 -14.66
CA TYR A 492 -9.08 8.53 -13.39
C TYR A 492 -8.56 9.42 -12.26
N SER A 493 -7.28 9.78 -12.24
CA SER A 493 -6.72 10.75 -11.30
C SER A 493 -7.30 12.16 -11.50
N MET A 494 -7.48 12.61 -12.74
CA MET A 494 -8.17 13.88 -13.02
C MET A 494 -9.64 13.85 -12.60
N LEU A 495 -10.33 12.71 -12.79
CA LEU A 495 -11.71 12.54 -12.34
C LEU A 495 -11.81 12.56 -10.83
N ASP A 496 -10.87 11.93 -10.11
CA ASP A 496 -10.83 11.94 -8.64
C ASP A 496 -10.77 13.39 -8.11
N ILE A 497 -9.81 14.18 -8.57
CA ILE A 497 -9.72 15.60 -8.20
C ILE A 497 -10.97 16.38 -8.64
N SER A 498 -11.48 16.11 -9.84
CA SER A 498 -12.65 16.81 -10.36
C SER A 498 -13.90 16.55 -9.53
N ILE A 499 -14.10 15.31 -9.10
CA ILE A 499 -15.26 14.88 -8.31
C ILE A 499 -15.15 15.39 -6.88
N HIS A 500 -13.99 15.16 -6.23
CA HIS A 500 -13.83 15.42 -4.79
C HIS A 500 -13.50 16.88 -4.46
N TYR A 501 -12.85 17.59 -5.36
CA TYR A 501 -12.42 18.97 -5.12
C TYR A 501 -13.23 20.00 -5.90
N TYR A 502 -13.50 19.74 -7.20
CA TYR A 502 -14.24 20.68 -8.04
C TYR A 502 -15.77 20.42 -8.08
N GLY A 503 -16.23 19.25 -7.67
CA GLY A 503 -17.64 18.90 -7.54
C GLY A 503 -18.27 18.44 -8.85
N THR A 504 -17.50 17.79 -9.72
CA THR A 504 -17.99 17.18 -10.96
C THR A 504 -19.07 16.15 -10.65
N THR A 505 -20.23 16.31 -11.26
CA THR A 505 -21.37 15.38 -11.13
C THR A 505 -21.18 14.14 -12.01
N TYR A 506 -22.03 13.11 -11.78
CA TYR A 506 -22.00 11.92 -12.63
C TYR A 506 -22.22 12.24 -14.11
N GLU A 507 -23.17 13.11 -14.43
CA GLU A 507 -23.51 13.49 -15.80
C GLU A 507 -22.31 14.14 -16.50
N GLU A 508 -21.57 14.98 -15.80
CA GLU A 508 -20.36 15.61 -16.31
C GLU A 508 -19.21 14.60 -16.46
N ALA A 509 -19.01 13.73 -15.48
CA ALA A 509 -18.02 12.66 -15.52
C ALA A 509 -18.32 11.66 -16.66
N HIS A 510 -19.58 11.25 -16.82
CA HIS A 510 -20.02 10.41 -17.94
C HIS A 510 -19.70 11.06 -19.29
N HIS A 511 -19.99 12.36 -19.45
CA HIS A 511 -19.65 13.07 -20.68
C HIS A 511 -18.14 13.10 -20.96
N ILE A 512 -17.32 13.30 -19.92
CA ILE A 512 -15.85 13.24 -20.04
C ILE A 512 -15.42 11.82 -20.48
N LEU A 513 -15.90 10.78 -19.82
CA LEU A 513 -15.57 9.39 -20.14
C LEU A 513 -15.98 9.01 -21.58
N CYS A 514 -17.17 9.44 -22.03
CA CYS A 514 -17.61 9.26 -23.42
C CYS A 514 -16.68 9.93 -24.43
N THR A 515 -16.09 11.09 -24.10
CA THR A 515 -15.14 11.79 -24.98
C THR A 515 -13.86 10.94 -25.22
N PHE A 516 -13.52 10.07 -24.26
CA PHE A 516 -12.39 9.15 -24.35
C PHE A 516 -12.80 7.71 -24.72
N GLY A 517 -14.01 7.51 -25.24
CA GLY A 517 -14.48 6.24 -25.80
C GLY A 517 -15.06 5.25 -24.78
N ILE A 518 -15.26 5.66 -23.52
CA ILE A 518 -15.95 4.86 -22.50
C ILE A 518 -17.41 5.28 -22.48
N GLU A 519 -18.24 4.66 -23.35
CA GLU A 519 -19.61 5.09 -23.61
C GLU A 519 -20.68 4.28 -22.86
N ASP A 520 -20.34 3.09 -22.33
CA ASP A 520 -21.28 2.25 -21.61
C ASP A 520 -21.71 2.89 -20.30
N GLU A 521 -23.03 3.11 -20.13
CA GLU A 521 -23.59 3.82 -18.98
C GLU A 521 -23.33 3.08 -17.66
N GLN A 522 -23.36 1.74 -17.68
CA GLN A 522 -23.06 0.94 -16.48
C GLN A 522 -21.59 1.09 -16.08
N THR A 523 -20.67 0.95 -17.03
CA THR A 523 -19.23 1.10 -16.80
C THR A 523 -18.88 2.49 -16.28
N THR A 524 -19.44 3.56 -16.88
CA THR A 524 -19.17 4.93 -16.43
C THR A 524 -19.75 5.21 -15.04
N ARG A 525 -20.89 4.58 -14.69
CA ARG A 525 -21.47 4.64 -13.35
C ARG A 525 -20.57 3.91 -12.33
N GLU A 526 -20.10 2.74 -12.68
CA GLU A 526 -19.19 1.96 -11.83
C GLU A 526 -17.88 2.73 -11.55
N ILE A 527 -17.28 3.36 -12.56
CA ILE A 527 -16.09 4.21 -12.40
C ILE A 527 -16.39 5.39 -11.47
N TYR A 528 -17.48 6.10 -11.69
CA TYR A 528 -17.85 7.25 -10.86
C TYR A 528 -18.09 6.83 -9.40
N ASP A 529 -18.89 5.78 -9.19
CA ASP A 529 -19.21 5.27 -7.86
C ASP A 529 -17.94 4.77 -7.14
N TYR A 530 -17.03 4.13 -7.87
CA TYR A 530 -15.74 3.69 -7.31
C TYR A 530 -14.93 4.88 -6.82
N ILE A 531 -14.76 5.92 -7.64
CA ILE A 531 -14.03 7.13 -7.27
C ILE A 531 -14.67 7.80 -6.06
N VAL A 532 -16.01 7.97 -6.07
CA VAL A 532 -16.75 8.58 -4.94
C VAL A 532 -16.53 7.81 -3.63
N ASN A 533 -16.46 6.48 -3.68
CA ASN A 533 -16.31 5.63 -2.49
C ASN A 533 -14.87 5.33 -2.11
N SER A 534 -13.89 5.79 -2.90
CA SER A 534 -12.45 5.59 -2.65
C SER A 534 -11.65 6.84 -3.04
N PRO A 535 -11.89 7.98 -2.36
CA PRO A 535 -11.25 9.24 -2.70
C PRO A 535 -9.73 9.15 -2.57
N GLY A 536 -9.02 9.67 -3.58
CA GLY A 536 -7.56 9.69 -3.63
C GLY A 536 -6.90 8.37 -4.06
N ASN A 537 -7.67 7.28 -4.24
CA ASN A 537 -7.10 5.97 -4.55
C ASN A 537 -6.25 6.00 -5.83
N TYR A 538 -6.79 6.49 -6.95
CA TYR A 538 -6.03 6.56 -8.21
C TYR A 538 -4.83 7.50 -8.16
N LEU A 539 -4.84 8.47 -7.24
CA LEU A 539 -3.73 9.39 -7.08
C LEU A 539 -2.49 8.72 -6.49
N GLN A 540 -2.64 7.70 -5.64
CA GLN A 540 -1.49 6.95 -5.12
C GLN A 540 -0.67 6.35 -6.27
N TYR A 541 -1.33 5.80 -7.28
CA TYR A 541 -0.71 5.22 -8.47
C TYR A 541 -0.06 6.29 -9.36
N TYR A 542 -0.86 7.24 -9.85
CA TYR A 542 -0.39 8.13 -10.90
C TYR A 542 0.39 9.34 -10.38
N VAL A 543 -0.04 9.97 -9.29
CA VAL A 543 0.75 11.05 -8.66
C VAL A 543 2.04 10.47 -8.10
N GLY A 544 1.99 9.31 -7.43
CA GLY A 544 3.19 8.61 -6.98
C GLY A 544 4.18 8.34 -8.13
N TYR A 545 3.68 7.87 -9.28
CA TYR A 545 4.49 7.71 -10.49
C TYR A 545 5.11 9.03 -10.96
N LEU A 546 4.34 10.12 -11.04
CA LEU A 546 4.84 11.43 -11.46
C LEU A 546 5.93 11.97 -10.52
N GLU A 547 5.72 11.82 -9.21
CA GLU A 547 6.70 12.21 -8.18
C GLU A 547 8.01 11.41 -8.30
N ILE A 548 7.92 10.11 -8.58
CA ILE A 548 9.11 9.27 -8.83
C ILE A 548 9.84 9.73 -10.10
N MET A 549 9.10 10.07 -11.17
CA MET A 549 9.68 10.61 -12.38
C MET A 549 10.37 11.97 -12.16
N GLU A 550 9.79 12.81 -11.29
CA GLU A 550 10.41 14.08 -10.88
C GLU A 550 11.68 13.83 -10.06
N CYS A 551 11.66 12.89 -9.10
CA CYS A 551 12.84 12.46 -8.35
C CYS A 551 13.95 11.94 -9.27
N ARG A 552 13.59 11.13 -10.28
CA ARG A 552 14.52 10.60 -11.28
C ARG A 552 15.17 11.72 -12.12
N GLU A 553 14.36 12.69 -12.56
CA GLU A 553 14.88 13.84 -13.30
C GLU A 553 15.77 14.74 -12.42
N LEU A 554 15.37 14.97 -11.17
CA LEU A 554 16.19 15.71 -10.20
C LEU A 554 17.54 15.02 -9.98
N ALA A 555 17.55 13.69 -9.81
CA ALA A 555 18.76 12.89 -9.69
C ALA A 555 19.63 13.02 -10.96
N ARG A 556 19.03 12.94 -12.15
CA ARG A 556 19.73 13.07 -13.43
C ARG A 556 20.44 14.43 -13.57
N VAL A 557 19.74 15.51 -13.19
CA VAL A 557 20.28 16.87 -13.22
C VAL A 557 21.40 17.06 -12.18
N LYS A 558 21.20 16.52 -10.97
CA LYS A 558 22.12 16.70 -9.84
C LYS A 558 23.38 15.85 -9.94
N TRP A 559 23.23 14.56 -10.33
CA TRP A 559 24.36 13.61 -10.35
C TRP A 559 25.13 13.62 -11.66
N LYS A 560 24.56 14.19 -12.74
CA LYS A 560 25.22 14.38 -14.05
C LYS A 560 25.84 13.08 -14.60
N GLU A 561 27.18 13.06 -14.79
CA GLU A 561 27.91 11.90 -15.28
C GLU A 561 27.87 10.67 -14.33
N ASN A 562 27.50 10.88 -13.09
CA ASN A 562 27.31 9.79 -12.12
C ASN A 562 25.87 9.25 -12.11
N TYR A 563 24.97 9.81 -12.92
CA TYR A 563 23.61 9.27 -13.06
C TYR A 563 23.63 7.98 -13.88
N SER A 564 22.95 6.97 -13.38
CA SER A 564 22.45 5.80 -14.10
C SER A 564 21.12 5.37 -13.49
N ASP A 565 20.32 4.60 -14.21
CA ASP A 565 19.09 4.04 -13.65
C ASP A 565 19.39 3.16 -12.44
N LEU A 566 20.44 2.34 -12.51
CA LEU A 566 20.92 1.55 -11.38
C LEU A 566 21.23 2.41 -10.15
N ASN A 567 21.96 3.53 -10.28
CA ASN A 567 22.25 4.40 -9.14
C ASN A 567 20.99 5.07 -8.57
N PHE A 568 20.04 5.43 -9.44
CA PHE A 568 18.76 6.00 -9.01
C PHE A 568 17.91 4.96 -8.25
N HIS A 569 17.75 3.77 -8.82
CA HIS A 569 16.96 2.71 -8.18
C HIS A 569 17.59 2.27 -6.87
N THR A 570 18.93 2.15 -6.81
CA THR A 570 19.65 1.85 -5.56
C THR A 570 19.34 2.90 -4.49
N PHE A 571 19.51 4.19 -4.83
CA PHE A 571 19.22 5.27 -3.88
C PHE A 571 17.77 5.25 -3.40
N PHE A 572 16.81 5.12 -4.33
CA PHE A 572 15.39 5.19 -4.03
C PHE A 572 14.93 4.05 -3.11
N LEU A 573 15.37 2.84 -3.41
CA LEU A 573 15.03 1.63 -2.64
C LEU A 573 15.74 1.59 -1.27
N GLU A 574 17.02 2.00 -1.20
CA GLU A 574 17.76 2.10 0.06
C GLU A 574 17.22 3.21 0.98
N PHE A 575 16.63 4.25 0.39
CA PHE A 575 16.00 5.32 1.17
C PHE A 575 14.78 4.77 1.93
N GLY A 576 13.99 3.92 1.27
CA GLY A 576 12.76 3.33 1.80
C GLY A 576 11.59 4.32 1.86
N PRO A 577 10.41 3.89 2.35
CA PRO A 577 9.19 4.69 2.36
C PRO A 577 9.34 6.03 3.07
N ALA A 578 8.92 7.11 2.39
CA ALA A 578 8.89 8.47 2.90
C ALA A 578 8.02 9.36 2.01
N ASP A 579 7.71 10.58 2.48
CA ASP A 579 7.14 11.63 1.65
C ASP A 579 8.14 12.10 0.58
N PHE A 580 7.64 12.57 -0.57
CA PHE A 580 8.48 12.88 -1.72
C PHE A 580 9.37 14.11 -1.53
N GLU A 581 8.99 15.08 -0.70
CA GLU A 581 9.87 16.22 -0.42
C GLU A 581 11.11 15.79 0.37
N THR A 582 10.94 14.91 1.36
CA THR A 582 12.05 14.32 2.11
C THR A 582 12.99 13.53 1.17
N ILE A 583 12.44 12.77 0.21
CA ILE A 583 13.23 12.04 -0.81
C ILE A 583 13.98 13.02 -1.72
N LYS A 584 13.31 14.07 -2.22
CA LYS A 584 13.92 15.09 -3.10
C LYS A 584 15.05 15.85 -2.39
N ASP A 585 14.87 16.20 -1.12
CA ASP A 585 15.93 16.83 -0.33
C ASP A 585 17.14 15.91 -0.17
N ALA A 586 16.90 14.62 0.10
CA ALA A 586 17.98 13.65 0.17
C ALA A 586 18.71 13.47 -1.18
N ILE A 587 18.01 13.51 -2.33
CA ILE A 587 18.64 13.49 -3.68
C ILE A 587 19.56 14.70 -3.86
N ARG A 588 19.14 15.89 -3.39
CA ARG A 588 19.94 17.12 -3.47
C ARG A 588 21.25 17.03 -2.68
N GLU A 589 21.26 16.25 -1.59
CA GLU A 589 22.42 16.05 -0.71
C GLU A 589 23.29 14.85 -1.11
N TYR A 590 22.71 13.86 -1.83
CA TYR A 590 23.39 12.61 -2.16
C TYR A 590 24.52 12.79 -3.18
N GLU A 591 25.65 12.13 -2.90
CA GLU A 591 26.79 12.02 -3.83
C GLU A 591 26.77 10.63 -4.49
N ALA A 592 26.20 10.55 -5.69
CA ALA A 592 26.09 9.28 -6.42
C ALA A 592 27.48 8.67 -6.72
N PRO A 593 27.62 7.36 -6.61
CA PRO A 593 28.84 6.65 -6.99
C PRO A 593 29.20 6.92 -8.46
N ARG A 594 30.48 6.86 -8.79
CA ARG A 594 30.94 7.00 -10.18
C ARG A 594 30.46 5.81 -11.02
N VAL A 595 29.83 6.09 -12.14
CA VAL A 595 29.48 5.07 -13.14
C VAL A 595 30.76 4.62 -13.84
N PRO A 596 31.11 3.30 -13.87
CA PRO A 596 32.22 2.80 -14.64
C PRO A 596 32.10 3.18 -16.12
N GLN A 597 33.19 3.66 -16.75
CA GLN A 597 33.19 4.14 -18.15
C GLN A 597 32.69 3.10 -19.17
N GLU A 598 32.76 1.82 -18.85
CA GLU A 598 32.29 0.72 -19.72
C GLU A 598 30.78 0.65 -19.85
N LEU A 599 30.02 1.10 -18.84
CA LEU A 599 28.55 1.14 -18.87
C LEU A 599 27.98 2.41 -19.52
N SER A 600 28.77 3.49 -19.62
CA SER A 600 28.31 4.78 -20.19
C SER A 600 28.04 4.74 -21.69
N LEU A 601 28.45 3.69 -22.40
CA LEU A 601 28.24 3.52 -23.83
C LEU A 601 26.94 2.83 -24.21
N SER A 602 26.29 2.10 -23.27
CA SER A 602 24.98 1.46 -23.48
C SER A 602 23.79 2.37 -23.13
N ALA A 603 24.00 3.38 -22.31
CA ALA A 603 22.96 4.32 -21.84
C ALA A 603 22.53 5.40 -22.85
N LYS A 604 22.82 5.23 -24.16
CA LYS A 604 22.35 6.13 -25.23
C LYS A 604 21.04 5.70 -25.89
N ALA A 605 20.20 4.95 -25.22
CA ALA A 605 18.80 4.83 -25.57
C ALA A 605 18.05 6.07 -25.05
N THR A 606 18.11 7.11 -25.80
CA THR A 606 17.54 8.43 -25.53
C THR A 606 16.03 8.38 -25.57
N PHE A 607 15.38 8.66 -24.44
CA PHE A 607 14.03 9.22 -24.44
C PHE A 607 14.07 10.61 -25.05
N PRO A 608 13.23 10.96 -26.04
CA PRO A 608 13.25 12.29 -26.65
C PRO A 608 12.71 13.33 -25.68
N SER A 609 13.57 14.21 -25.23
CA SER A 609 13.19 15.47 -24.59
C SER A 609 12.66 16.44 -25.66
N ARG A 610 11.35 16.57 -25.75
CA ARG A 610 10.72 17.74 -26.38
C ARG A 610 9.53 18.18 -25.55
N PHE A 611 9.77 19.05 -24.61
CA PHE A 611 8.78 20.02 -24.13
C PHE A 611 8.97 21.28 -24.93
N LEU A 612 7.91 21.76 -25.61
CA LEU A 612 7.47 23.14 -25.71
C LEU A 612 6.48 23.37 -26.88
N GLN A 613 5.36 23.99 -26.49
CA GLN A 613 4.44 24.79 -27.29
C GLN A 613 3.71 24.14 -28.47
N TYR A 614 2.40 23.93 -28.32
CA TYR A 614 1.43 24.30 -29.38
C TYR A 614 0.02 24.47 -28.84
N GLY A 615 -0.65 25.51 -29.36
CA GLY A 615 -2.01 25.89 -29.04
C GLY A 615 -3.06 24.96 -29.69
N TRP A 616 -4.19 24.89 -29.09
CA TRP A 616 -5.33 24.02 -29.36
C TRP A 616 -6.14 24.48 -30.58
N CYS A 617 -6.56 23.55 -31.45
CA CYS A 617 -7.64 23.71 -32.40
C CYS A 617 -8.59 22.49 -32.30
N PRO A 618 -9.89 22.69 -32.00
CA PRO A 618 -10.81 21.58 -31.77
C PRO A 618 -11.65 21.28 -33.02
N ASN A 619 -11.17 20.44 -33.92
CA ASN A 619 -11.99 19.83 -34.98
C ASN A 619 -11.17 18.73 -35.66
N ASP A 620 -11.29 17.50 -35.19
CA ASP A 620 -11.11 16.27 -36.00
C ASP A 620 -11.15 15.03 -35.08
N ALA A 621 -12.27 14.88 -34.36
CA ALA A 621 -12.57 13.66 -33.61
C ALA A 621 -13.59 12.82 -34.38
N HIS A 622 -13.18 12.15 -35.45
CA HIS A 622 -13.97 11.08 -36.03
C HIS A 622 -13.10 9.90 -36.43
N GLN A 623 -13.47 8.74 -35.86
CA GLN A 623 -13.06 7.37 -36.21
C GLN A 623 -11.75 6.84 -35.60
N VAL A 624 -11.84 6.38 -34.35
CA VAL A 624 -11.16 5.16 -33.92
C VAL A 624 -12.20 4.24 -33.28
N GLN A 625 -12.90 3.48 -34.11
CA GLN A 625 -13.68 2.32 -33.65
C GLN A 625 -12.74 1.11 -33.67
N GLY A 626 -12.64 0.40 -32.53
CA GLY A 626 -12.16 -0.96 -32.53
C GLY A 626 -11.06 -1.33 -31.53
N ILE A 627 -11.15 -0.90 -30.26
CA ILE A 627 -10.50 -1.62 -29.16
C ILE A 627 -11.64 -2.08 -28.24
N PRO A 628 -11.78 -3.38 -27.95
CA PRO A 628 -12.82 -3.86 -27.05
C PRO A 628 -12.62 -3.26 -25.66
N PRO A 629 -13.68 -2.85 -24.98
CA PRO A 629 -13.58 -2.33 -23.63
C PRO A 629 -13.05 -3.43 -22.72
N HIS A 630 -11.87 -3.20 -22.13
CA HIS A 630 -11.33 -4.08 -21.10
C HIS A 630 -12.31 -4.08 -19.92
N ARG A 631 -12.76 -5.28 -19.59
CA ARG A 631 -13.62 -5.54 -18.45
C ARG A 631 -12.88 -5.21 -17.16
N ARG A 632 -13.54 -4.41 -16.33
CA ARG A 632 -13.41 -4.21 -14.89
C ARG A 632 -12.01 -4.36 -14.27
N TRP A 633 -11.47 -3.23 -13.86
CA TRP A 633 -10.45 -3.16 -12.84
C TRP A 633 -11.14 -2.66 -11.55
N THR A 634 -11.27 -3.53 -10.57
CA THR A 634 -11.56 -3.17 -9.17
C THR A 634 -10.27 -3.20 -8.40
#